data_1c132b0faaf7c5921271ac8682189c84
#
_entry.id   1c132b0faaf7c5921271ac8682189c84
#
_cell.length_a   1.000
_cell.length_b   1.000
_cell.length_c   1.000
_cell.angle_alpha   90.00
_cell.angle_beta   90.00
_cell.angle_gamma   90.00
#
_symmetry.space_group_name_H-M   'P 1'
#
loop_
_entity.id
_entity.type
_entity.pdbx_description
1 polymer ?
#
loop_
_entity_poly.entity_id
_entity_poly.type
_entity_poly.pdbx_seq_one_letter_code
_entity_poly.pdbx_strand_id
1 'polypeptide(L)'
;MIELLKKLMGREDLTFQEASELIQWVMSEDAVAVQASALLVLLQAKGITDEEMAGAAYAMRGRVSKINAPQDVIDTCSTGGNGISTFNISTCAAIIAAAAGAKVAKHGNRSNTRKSGSAEALEALGVNINLGIEEVERCLVEIDLCFCYAVNHHPAMRYAGPIRSCLLYTSDAAD
;
A
#
# COMPACT_ATOMS: atom_id res chain seq x y z
N MET A 1 10.95 11.41 17.80
CA MET A 1 9.45 11.52 17.70
C MET A 1 8.87 12.73 18.46
N ILE A 2 9.29 13.02 19.68
CA ILE A 2 8.75 14.18 20.44
C ILE A 2 9.03 15.51 19.72
N GLU A 3 10.21 15.69 19.14
CA GLU A 3 10.54 16.90 18.38
C GLU A 3 9.70 17.05 17.12
N LEU A 4 9.44 15.95 16.40
CA LEU A 4 8.53 15.95 15.24
C LEU A 4 7.09 16.28 15.67
N LEU A 5 6.67 15.79 16.83
CA LEU A 5 5.35 16.12 17.38
C LEU A 5 5.21 17.63 17.65
N LYS A 6 6.20 18.25 18.28
CA LYS A 6 6.21 19.70 18.53
C LYS A 6 6.19 20.51 17.23
N LYS A 7 6.99 20.08 16.24
CA LYS A 7 7.07 20.71 14.93
C LYS A 7 5.71 20.68 14.23
N LEU A 8 5.07 19.53 14.16
CA LEU A 8 3.73 19.37 13.56
C LEU A 8 2.63 20.10 14.33
N MET A 9 2.70 20.19 15.68
CA MET A 9 1.80 21.03 16.48
C MET A 9 1.95 22.51 16.14
N GLY A 10 3.16 22.96 15.82
CA GLY A 10 3.46 24.30 15.30
C GLY A 10 3.05 24.52 13.83
N ARG A 11 2.49 23.51 13.16
CA ARG A 11 2.18 23.50 11.72
C ARG A 11 3.41 23.69 10.84
N GLU A 12 4.58 23.31 11.31
CA GLU A 12 5.81 23.34 10.53
C GLU A 12 5.90 22.10 9.65
N ASP A 13 6.46 22.28 8.45
CA ASP A 13 6.68 21.19 7.51
C ASP A 13 7.85 20.31 7.95
N LEU A 14 7.72 19.01 7.72
CA LEU A 14 8.83 18.07 7.87
C LEU A 14 9.69 18.08 6.61
N THR A 15 10.98 17.92 6.78
CA THR A 15 11.88 17.61 5.67
C THR A 15 11.64 16.19 5.16
N PHE A 16 12.13 15.89 3.97
CA PHE A 16 12.14 14.53 3.41
C PHE A 16 12.68 13.50 4.42
N GLN A 17 13.80 13.83 5.05
CA GLN A 17 14.45 12.93 6.00
C GLN A 17 13.58 12.69 7.25
N GLU A 18 13.03 13.78 7.84
CA GLU A 18 12.14 13.68 9.00
C GLU A 18 10.86 12.88 8.70
N ALA A 19 10.25 13.09 7.55
CA ALA A 19 9.10 12.33 7.11
C ALA A 19 9.43 10.84 6.89
N SER A 20 10.59 10.57 6.29
CA SER A 20 11.08 9.19 6.12
C SER A 20 11.31 8.51 7.47
N GLU A 21 11.97 9.17 8.42
CA GLU A 21 12.20 8.64 9.77
C GLU A 21 10.90 8.39 10.53
N LEU A 22 9.94 9.33 10.44
CA LEU A 22 8.61 9.16 11.02
C LEU A 22 7.92 7.89 10.52
N ILE A 23 7.86 7.70 9.20
CA ILE A 23 7.17 6.55 8.61
C ILE A 23 7.93 5.24 8.87
N GLN A 24 9.26 5.26 8.86
CA GLN A 24 10.05 4.09 9.27
C GLN A 24 9.76 3.66 10.71
N TRP A 25 9.64 4.64 11.61
CA TRP A 25 9.29 4.38 13.00
C TRP A 25 7.85 3.87 13.14
N VAL A 26 6.88 4.48 12.48
CA VAL A 26 5.47 4.01 12.49
C VAL A 26 5.35 2.57 12.00
N MET A 27 6.23 2.14 11.09
CA MET A 27 6.30 0.78 10.56
C MET A 27 7.27 -0.12 11.34
N SER A 28 7.55 0.16 12.59
CA SER A 28 8.43 -0.63 13.45
C SER A 28 7.71 -1.12 14.71
N GLU A 29 8.30 -2.10 15.38
CA GLU A 29 7.80 -2.60 16.68
C GLU A 29 7.96 -1.58 17.81
N ASP A 30 8.84 -0.59 17.64
CA ASP A 30 9.07 0.48 18.62
C ASP A 30 7.99 1.57 18.57
N ALA A 31 7.07 1.50 17.61
CA ALA A 31 6.03 2.49 17.43
C ALA A 31 5.02 2.47 18.59
N VAL A 32 4.97 3.57 19.32
CA VAL A 32 3.94 3.78 20.35
C VAL A 32 2.67 4.26 19.66
N ALA A 33 1.62 3.42 19.64
CA ALA A 33 0.40 3.66 18.85
C ALA A 33 -0.23 5.04 19.10
N VAL A 34 -0.27 5.52 20.35
CA VAL A 34 -0.84 6.84 20.70
C VAL A 34 -0.03 7.97 20.06
N GLN A 35 1.31 7.89 20.12
CA GLN A 35 2.18 8.91 19.51
C GLN A 35 2.12 8.85 17.98
N ALA A 36 2.13 7.64 17.42
CA ALA A 36 2.03 7.45 15.98
C ALA A 36 0.71 8.00 15.43
N SER A 37 -0.41 7.74 16.13
CA SER A 37 -1.72 8.30 15.78
C SER A 37 -1.69 9.83 15.81
N ALA A 38 -1.14 10.44 16.86
CA ALA A 38 -1.07 11.89 16.99
C ALA A 38 -0.24 12.50 15.85
N LEU A 39 0.94 11.93 15.55
CA LEU A 39 1.82 12.40 14.48
C LEU A 39 1.15 12.33 13.10
N LEU A 40 0.48 11.20 12.80
CA LEU A 40 -0.23 11.03 11.52
C LEU A 40 -1.41 12.00 11.38
N VAL A 41 -2.19 12.19 12.44
CA VAL A 41 -3.33 13.13 12.44
C VAL A 41 -2.85 14.56 12.27
N LEU A 42 -1.78 14.98 12.96
CA LEU A 42 -1.21 16.32 12.82
C LEU A 42 -0.63 16.56 11.43
N LEU A 43 0.06 15.57 10.86
CA LEU A 43 0.58 15.64 9.50
C LEU A 43 -0.55 15.85 8.49
N GLN A 44 -1.64 15.09 8.62
CA GLN A 44 -2.83 15.24 7.78
C GLN A 44 -3.54 16.59 7.99
N ALA A 45 -3.73 17.02 9.25
CA ALA A 45 -4.43 18.26 9.59
C ALA A 45 -3.66 19.52 9.15
N LYS A 46 -2.34 19.44 9.13
CA LYS A 46 -1.48 20.50 8.60
C LYS A 46 -1.62 20.62 7.06
N GLY A 47 -1.82 19.52 6.39
CA GLY A 47 -1.66 19.34 4.95
C GLY A 47 -0.26 18.80 4.64
N ILE A 48 -0.21 17.74 3.84
CA ILE A 48 1.03 17.04 3.50
C ILE A 48 1.70 17.75 2.32
N THR A 49 2.99 18.06 2.43
CA THR A 49 3.78 18.63 1.34
C THR A 49 4.33 17.54 0.42
N ASP A 50 4.79 17.92 -0.78
CA ASP A 50 5.40 16.99 -1.75
C ASP A 50 6.67 16.35 -1.17
N GLU A 51 7.45 17.11 -0.39
CA GLU A 51 8.67 16.62 0.25
C GLU A 51 8.36 15.58 1.34
N GLU A 52 7.35 15.81 2.16
CA GLU A 52 6.86 14.87 3.16
C GLU A 52 6.31 13.60 2.52
N MET A 53 5.55 13.74 1.45
CA MET A 53 5.02 12.60 0.69
C MET A 53 6.15 11.77 0.08
N ALA A 54 7.15 12.42 -0.50
CA ALA A 54 8.31 11.74 -1.07
C ALA A 54 9.11 10.98 -0.01
N GLY A 55 9.34 11.58 1.17
CA GLY A 55 10.01 10.93 2.31
C GLY A 55 9.24 9.72 2.83
N ALA A 56 7.92 9.86 2.97
CA ALA A 56 7.04 8.76 3.37
C ALA A 56 7.07 7.60 2.36
N ALA A 57 6.94 7.90 1.08
CA ALA A 57 6.99 6.90 0.01
C ALA A 57 8.36 6.19 -0.04
N TYR A 58 9.45 6.93 0.14
CA TYR A 58 10.79 6.36 0.21
C TYR A 58 10.93 5.34 1.35
N ALA A 59 10.46 5.69 2.55
CA ALA A 59 10.46 4.81 3.71
C ALA A 59 9.65 3.53 3.45
N MET A 60 8.46 3.64 2.89
CA MET A 60 7.61 2.50 2.55
C MET A 60 8.26 1.59 1.52
N ARG A 61 8.82 2.16 0.44
CA ARG A 61 9.51 1.38 -0.61
C ARG A 61 10.75 0.64 -0.10
N GLY A 62 11.40 1.16 0.94
CA GLY A 62 12.53 0.49 1.61
C GLY A 62 12.15 -0.76 2.41
N ARG A 63 10.86 -0.93 2.74
CA ARG A 63 10.33 -2.04 3.55
C ARG A 63 9.49 -3.04 2.75
N VAL A 64 9.36 -2.84 1.45
CA VAL A 64 8.60 -3.72 0.56
C VAL A 64 9.36 -5.02 0.27
N SER A 65 8.65 -6.15 0.29
CA SER A 65 9.15 -7.42 -0.22
C SER A 65 9.07 -7.39 -1.76
N LYS A 66 10.23 -7.18 -2.38
CA LYS A 66 10.33 -7.03 -3.84
C LYS A 66 10.21 -8.38 -4.55
N ILE A 67 9.68 -8.36 -5.75
CA ILE A 67 9.72 -9.46 -6.71
C ILE A 67 10.76 -9.18 -7.80
N ASN A 68 11.36 -10.23 -8.35
CA ASN A 68 12.14 -10.16 -9.57
C ASN A 68 11.18 -10.12 -10.77
N ALA A 69 10.99 -8.94 -11.31
CA ALA A 69 10.11 -8.73 -12.45
C ALA A 69 10.87 -8.15 -13.64
N PRO A 70 10.46 -8.47 -14.89
CA PRO A 70 10.99 -7.81 -16.08
C PRO A 70 10.77 -6.29 -16.03
N GLN A 71 11.60 -5.54 -16.78
CA GLN A 71 11.49 -4.08 -16.82
C GLN A 71 10.19 -3.57 -17.48
N ASP A 72 9.59 -4.39 -18.32
CA ASP A 72 8.35 -4.12 -19.06
C ASP A 72 7.08 -4.55 -18.33
N VAL A 73 7.19 -4.96 -17.08
CA VAL A 73 6.04 -5.32 -16.25
C VAL A 73 5.20 -4.08 -15.92
N ILE A 74 3.88 -4.24 -15.98
CA ILE A 74 2.92 -3.18 -15.63
C ILE A 74 2.11 -3.56 -14.38
N ASP A 75 1.58 -2.55 -13.70
CA ASP A 75 0.58 -2.69 -12.65
C ASP A 75 -0.67 -1.88 -13.03
N THR A 76 -1.84 -2.44 -12.79
CA THR A 76 -3.13 -1.79 -13.02
C THR A 76 -3.76 -1.28 -11.74
N CYS A 77 -3.03 -1.27 -10.63
CA CYS A 77 -3.53 -0.84 -9.32
C CYS A 77 -4.03 0.61 -9.39
N SER A 78 -5.20 0.86 -8.83
CA SER A 78 -5.71 2.22 -8.63
C SER A 78 -5.42 2.70 -7.20
N THR A 79 -5.46 4.00 -6.99
CA THR A 79 -5.28 4.60 -5.66
C THR A 79 -6.47 4.35 -4.72
N GLY A 80 -7.62 3.91 -5.27
CA GLY A 80 -8.85 3.69 -4.51
C GLY A 80 -9.47 4.99 -3.95
N GLY A 81 -10.41 4.85 -3.03
CA GLY A 81 -10.92 5.96 -2.23
C GLY A 81 -11.74 7.02 -2.98
N ASN A 82 -12.13 6.78 -4.22
CA ASN A 82 -12.89 7.75 -5.03
C ASN A 82 -14.40 7.82 -4.68
N GLY A 83 -14.85 7.00 -3.73
CA GLY A 83 -16.26 6.95 -3.30
C GLY A 83 -17.25 6.37 -4.32
N ILE A 84 -16.77 6.00 -5.51
CA ILE A 84 -17.62 5.42 -6.58
C ILE A 84 -17.59 3.90 -6.48
N SER A 85 -18.74 3.29 -6.23
CA SER A 85 -18.87 1.82 -6.23
C SER A 85 -19.01 1.31 -7.65
N THR A 86 -17.92 0.72 -8.17
CA THR A 86 -17.90 0.04 -9.46
C THR A 86 -17.56 -1.44 -9.26
N PHE A 87 -17.55 -2.24 -10.32
CA PHE A 87 -16.92 -3.55 -10.31
C PHE A 87 -15.38 -3.41 -10.29
N ASN A 88 -14.65 -4.49 -10.07
CA ASN A 88 -13.19 -4.49 -9.93
C ASN A 88 -12.48 -4.24 -11.27
N ILE A 89 -12.59 -3.00 -11.79
CA ILE A 89 -12.10 -2.59 -13.11
C ILE A 89 -10.61 -2.90 -13.26
N SER A 90 -9.80 -2.55 -12.27
CA SER A 90 -8.35 -2.76 -12.33
C SER A 90 -7.97 -4.26 -12.35
N THR A 91 -8.76 -5.12 -11.68
CA THR A 91 -8.57 -6.57 -11.74
C THR A 91 -8.93 -7.14 -13.11
N CYS A 92 -10.06 -6.71 -13.67
CA CYS A 92 -10.43 -7.10 -15.03
C CYS A 92 -9.41 -6.61 -16.06
N ALA A 93 -8.94 -5.36 -15.94
CA ALA A 93 -7.93 -4.81 -16.82
C ALA A 93 -6.60 -5.60 -16.75
N ALA A 94 -6.17 -6.03 -15.56
CA ALA A 94 -5.00 -6.88 -15.38
C ALA A 94 -5.11 -8.19 -16.18
N ILE A 95 -6.24 -8.88 -16.03
CA ILE A 95 -6.48 -10.16 -16.71
C ILE A 95 -6.52 -9.98 -18.23
N ILE A 96 -7.22 -8.95 -18.70
CA ILE A 96 -7.32 -8.64 -20.14
C ILE A 96 -5.95 -8.26 -20.72
N ALA A 97 -5.17 -7.44 -20.02
CA ALA A 97 -3.85 -7.03 -20.46
C ALA A 97 -2.89 -8.25 -20.55
N ALA A 98 -2.91 -9.12 -19.55
CA ALA A 98 -2.09 -10.33 -19.58
C ALA A 98 -2.54 -11.28 -20.72
N ALA A 99 -3.83 -11.45 -20.93
CA ALA A 99 -4.36 -12.23 -22.05
C ALA A 99 -3.99 -11.63 -23.43
N ALA A 100 -3.74 -10.33 -23.49
CA ALA A 100 -3.24 -9.64 -24.68
C ALA A 100 -1.70 -9.66 -24.83
N GLY A 101 -0.97 -10.34 -23.94
CA GLY A 101 0.46 -10.53 -23.99
C GLY A 101 1.29 -9.50 -23.18
N ALA A 102 0.66 -8.69 -22.33
CA ALA A 102 1.40 -7.85 -21.40
C ALA A 102 1.79 -8.63 -20.13
N LYS A 103 2.95 -8.33 -19.57
CA LYS A 103 3.34 -8.87 -18.26
C LYS A 103 2.77 -7.99 -17.16
N VAL A 104 1.97 -8.57 -16.29
CA VAL A 104 1.22 -7.84 -15.26
C VAL A 104 1.55 -8.34 -13.87
N ALA A 105 2.16 -7.50 -13.04
CA ALA A 105 2.30 -7.74 -11.61
C ALA A 105 1.28 -6.86 -10.86
N LYS A 106 0.06 -7.36 -10.70
CA LYS A 106 -1.00 -6.60 -10.10
C LYS A 106 -0.86 -6.52 -8.59
N HIS A 107 -0.62 -5.32 -8.08
CA HIS A 107 -0.76 -5.05 -6.65
C HIS A 107 -2.25 -4.93 -6.27
N GLY A 108 -2.62 -5.45 -5.11
CA GLY A 108 -3.98 -5.35 -4.62
C GLY A 108 -4.15 -5.74 -3.16
N ASN A 109 -5.31 -5.42 -2.62
CA ASN A 109 -5.64 -5.68 -1.22
C ASN A 109 -7.12 -6.06 -1.08
N ARG A 110 -7.54 -6.36 0.17
CA ARG A 110 -8.94 -6.42 0.55
C ARG A 110 -9.50 -5.01 0.65
N SER A 111 -10.78 -4.86 0.34
CA SER A 111 -11.47 -3.59 0.54
C SER A 111 -11.87 -3.42 2.01
N ASN A 112 -11.68 -2.21 2.54
CA ASN A 112 -12.16 -1.84 3.87
C ASN A 112 -13.49 -1.09 3.83
N THR A 113 -13.87 -0.51 2.70
CA THR A 113 -15.04 0.37 2.55
C THR A 113 -16.06 -0.16 1.56
N ARG A 114 -15.67 -1.10 0.68
CA ARG A 114 -16.53 -1.69 -0.35
C ARG A 114 -16.89 -3.14 -0.03
N LYS A 115 -17.92 -3.65 -0.71
CA LYS A 115 -18.34 -5.05 -0.58
C LYS A 115 -17.31 -6.05 -1.11
N SER A 116 -16.41 -5.63 -2.02
CA SER A 116 -15.41 -6.48 -2.65
C SER A 116 -14.25 -5.64 -3.15
N GLY A 117 -13.04 -5.96 -2.70
CA GLY A 117 -11.78 -5.51 -3.29
C GLY A 117 -11.22 -6.54 -4.26
N SER A 118 -10.02 -6.28 -4.79
CA SER A 118 -9.36 -7.17 -5.75
C SER A 118 -9.05 -8.55 -5.15
N ALA A 119 -8.66 -8.60 -3.88
CA ALA A 119 -8.35 -9.84 -3.20
C ALA A 119 -9.58 -10.74 -3.05
N GLU A 120 -10.70 -10.20 -2.56
CA GLU A 120 -11.95 -10.96 -2.42
C GLU A 120 -12.48 -11.45 -3.77
N ALA A 121 -12.38 -10.63 -4.81
CA ALA A 121 -12.80 -11.03 -6.15
C ALA A 121 -11.97 -12.21 -6.69
N LEU A 122 -10.66 -12.17 -6.52
CA LEU A 122 -9.77 -13.26 -6.94
C LEU A 122 -9.99 -14.53 -6.13
N GLU A 123 -10.17 -14.44 -4.82
CA GLU A 123 -10.51 -15.59 -3.97
C GLU A 123 -11.85 -16.22 -4.38
N ALA A 124 -12.85 -15.40 -4.69
CA ALA A 124 -14.15 -15.91 -5.17
C ALA A 124 -14.04 -16.65 -6.52
N LEU A 125 -13.04 -16.32 -7.32
CA LEU A 125 -12.70 -17.03 -8.56
C LEU A 125 -11.80 -18.25 -8.33
N GLY A 126 -11.46 -18.57 -7.08
CA GLY A 126 -10.63 -19.73 -6.73
C GLY A 126 -9.12 -19.46 -6.82
N VAL A 127 -8.68 -18.23 -6.97
CA VAL A 127 -7.26 -17.88 -7.00
C VAL A 127 -6.69 -17.87 -5.57
N ASN A 128 -5.57 -18.56 -5.36
CA ASN A 128 -4.83 -18.45 -4.12
C ASN A 128 -4.05 -17.13 -4.08
N ILE A 129 -4.50 -16.20 -3.25
CA ILE A 129 -3.86 -14.89 -3.10
C ILE A 129 -2.71 -14.88 -2.07
N ASN A 130 -2.54 -15.96 -1.29
CA ASN A 130 -1.56 -16.06 -0.21
C ASN A 130 -0.27 -16.75 -0.67
N LEU A 131 0.17 -16.45 -1.89
CA LEU A 131 1.41 -16.99 -2.44
C LEU A 131 2.63 -16.29 -1.82
N GLY A 132 3.72 -17.04 -1.69
CA GLY A 132 5.05 -16.49 -1.37
C GLY A 132 5.68 -15.79 -2.58
N ILE A 133 6.78 -15.07 -2.34
CA ILE A 133 7.48 -14.29 -3.38
C ILE A 133 7.87 -15.15 -4.57
N GLU A 134 8.48 -16.32 -4.34
CA GLU A 134 8.92 -17.24 -5.40
C GLU A 134 7.75 -17.76 -6.25
N GLU A 135 6.61 -18.02 -5.62
CA GLU A 135 5.40 -18.47 -6.32
C GLU A 135 4.79 -17.35 -7.15
N VAL A 136 4.78 -16.12 -6.63
CA VAL A 136 4.33 -14.91 -7.36
C VAL A 136 5.22 -14.68 -8.58
N GLU A 137 6.55 -14.77 -8.44
CA GLU A 137 7.50 -14.66 -9.54
C GLU A 137 7.29 -15.75 -10.60
N ARG A 138 7.02 -16.99 -10.15
CA ARG A 138 6.73 -18.11 -11.05
C ARG A 138 5.44 -17.87 -11.84
N CYS A 139 4.38 -17.38 -11.21
CA CYS A 139 3.15 -17.00 -11.93
C CYS A 139 3.44 -15.96 -13.02
N LEU A 140 4.23 -14.94 -12.70
CA LEU A 140 4.59 -13.90 -13.66
C LEU A 140 5.35 -14.46 -14.88
N VAL A 141 6.21 -15.46 -14.66
CA VAL A 141 6.97 -16.12 -15.72
C VAL A 141 6.12 -17.07 -16.55
N GLU A 142 5.24 -17.84 -15.91
CA GLU A 142 4.49 -18.93 -16.56
C GLU A 142 3.22 -18.46 -17.30
N ILE A 143 2.56 -17.41 -16.76
CA ILE A 143 1.26 -16.94 -17.29
C ILE A 143 1.18 -15.43 -17.51
N ASP A 144 2.31 -14.72 -17.45
CA ASP A 144 2.42 -13.26 -17.60
C ASP A 144 1.51 -12.46 -16.63
N LEU A 145 1.02 -13.08 -15.57
CA LEU A 145 0.14 -12.46 -14.58
C LEU A 145 0.46 -12.96 -13.18
N CYS A 146 0.68 -12.04 -12.25
CA CYS A 146 0.72 -12.38 -10.83
C CYS A 146 -0.07 -11.38 -9.99
N PHE A 147 -0.46 -11.80 -8.78
CA PHE A 147 -1.12 -10.96 -7.80
C PHE A 147 -0.22 -10.72 -6.59
N CYS A 148 0.22 -9.47 -6.44
CA CYS A 148 1.02 -9.02 -5.31
C CYS A 148 0.09 -8.58 -4.18
N TYR A 149 -0.30 -9.51 -3.31
CA TYR A 149 -1.17 -9.22 -2.20
C TYR A 149 -0.46 -8.31 -1.19
N ALA A 150 -1.02 -7.12 -0.93
CA ALA A 150 -0.38 -6.07 -0.14
C ALA A 150 0.07 -6.54 1.25
N VAL A 151 -0.69 -7.43 1.90
CA VAL A 151 -0.35 -7.97 3.23
C VAL A 151 0.97 -8.74 3.20
N ASN A 152 1.24 -9.48 2.12
CA ASN A 152 2.46 -10.30 1.97
C ASN A 152 3.65 -9.45 1.51
N HIS A 153 3.39 -8.42 0.70
CA HIS A 153 4.44 -7.57 0.12
C HIS A 153 4.84 -6.38 1.00
N HIS A 154 3.97 -5.98 1.95
CA HIS A 154 4.24 -4.90 2.90
C HIS A 154 4.18 -5.38 4.36
N PRO A 155 5.03 -6.33 4.78
CA PRO A 155 4.94 -6.94 6.12
C PRO A 155 5.09 -5.92 7.26
N ALA A 156 5.82 -4.82 7.04
CA ALA A 156 6.00 -3.77 8.04
C ALA A 156 4.71 -2.98 8.31
N MET A 157 3.73 -3.00 7.40
CA MET A 157 2.44 -2.34 7.59
C MET A 157 1.59 -2.97 8.70
N ARG A 158 1.93 -4.18 9.16
CA ARG A 158 1.26 -4.81 10.32
C ARG A 158 1.33 -3.95 11.58
N TYR A 159 2.39 -3.18 11.77
CA TYR A 159 2.54 -2.28 12.91
C TYR A 159 1.64 -1.04 12.81
N ALA A 160 1.48 -0.52 11.60
CA ALA A 160 0.60 0.63 11.33
C ALA A 160 -0.89 0.23 11.19
N GLY A 161 -1.20 -1.05 10.98
CA GLY A 161 -2.55 -1.56 10.72
C GLY A 161 -3.57 -1.15 11.80
N PRO A 162 -3.34 -1.43 13.09
CA PRO A 162 -4.26 -1.04 14.16
C PRO A 162 -4.49 0.48 14.25
N ILE A 163 -3.44 1.27 14.02
CA ILE A 163 -3.50 2.74 14.02
C ILE A 163 -4.40 3.22 12.88
N ARG A 164 -4.16 2.72 11.67
CA ARG A 164 -4.94 3.06 10.47
C ARG A 164 -6.41 2.69 10.64
N SER A 165 -6.70 1.51 11.14
CA SER A 165 -8.08 1.07 11.39
C SER A 165 -8.79 1.96 12.40
N CYS A 166 -8.11 2.36 13.48
CA CYS A 166 -8.67 3.25 14.50
C CYS A 166 -8.94 4.66 13.96
N LEU A 167 -8.07 5.17 13.10
CA LEU A 167 -8.20 6.51 12.52
C LEU A 167 -9.06 6.53 11.25
N LEU A 168 -9.60 5.39 10.81
CA LEU A 168 -10.28 5.23 9.53
C LEU A 168 -9.42 5.69 8.33
N TYR A 169 -8.11 5.67 8.49
CA TYR A 169 -7.14 5.88 7.41
C TYR A 169 -7.10 4.63 6.52
N THR A 170 -8.14 4.44 5.78
CA THR A 170 -8.24 3.34 4.82
C THR A 170 -7.97 3.89 3.43
N SER A 171 -6.80 3.59 2.88
CA SER A 171 -6.66 3.70 1.43
C SER A 171 -7.25 2.45 0.81
N ASP A 172 -8.26 2.59 0.01
CA ASP A 172 -8.78 1.51 -0.84
C ASP A 172 -7.87 1.31 -2.07
N ALA A 173 -6.56 1.35 -1.85
CA ALA A 173 -5.56 1.16 -2.91
C ALA A 173 -5.61 -0.25 -3.53
N ALA A 174 -6.79 -0.82 -3.66
CA ALA A 174 -6.96 -2.22 -4.05
C ALA A 174 -7.95 -2.43 -5.20
N ASP A 175 -8.40 -1.37 -5.85
CA ASP A 175 -9.31 -1.51 -6.98
C ASP A 175 -8.65 -1.28 -8.32
#